data_d655c71112fba8e1aa707e0aae6f68c7
#
_entry.id   d655c71112fba8e1aa707e0aae6f68c7
#
_cell.length_a   1.000
_cell.length_b   1.000
_cell.length_c   1.000
_cell.angle_alpha   90.00
_cell.angle_beta   90.00
_cell.angle_gamma   90.00
#
_symmetry.space_group_name_H-M   'P 1'
#
loop_
_entity.id
_entity.type
_entity.pdbx_description
1 polymer ?
#
loop_
_entity_poly.entity_id
_entity_poly.type
_entity_poly.pdbx_seq_one_letter_code
_entity_poly.pdbx_strand_id
1 'polypeptide(L)'
;MSDALNIIQDPTLTYKQELLALARLGESTDDSLRYSDAYYEAKRKGALCDLNEGVMPYRPRYICPDYELLFRKGCKFLELDPPKDLLEAVNVLEIFYCHVPSITSFPVYLGDLDKLLEPFVIREDRAYAKKVLGLFLRNIDRVQTDSFVHADIGPEDSVTGRLLLELTEEMQLAIPNLTLRYDPEKTSDDFALACVDCMLKTAKPSFANHAMFTGEWGERYAIASCYNGLTIGGGGFTLPRLRLYECSLGATSPEDFLERELPRHIDLQLEYMDKRIRFLVEQSSFFKTNFLVTEGFVKLENFTGMFGVVGLAECCNHLLGITDKKKGFGMNPEATELGQKIMDVIDQRVKAHEAPYCDAYGHRYRLHAQVGIDTDGMDDSPGTRIPIGVEPTMLEQLEVNEKFHPYFPTGTGDIFKFEETYLKTPDAILSIIKGSFQNGLRYFSGYLENNDVVRVTGYLVKKSEIEKLRAKKQSLNNVTVFGMGAQDGAHALDRRVQHHEESAG
;
A
#
# COMPACT_ATOMS: atom_id res chain seq x y z
N MET A 1 -21.49 25.77 -1.55
CA MET A 1 -22.19 24.79 -0.71
C MET A 1 -21.25 24.40 0.44
N SER A 2 -21.76 24.04 1.62
CA SER A 2 -20.85 23.54 2.66
C SER A 2 -20.39 22.13 2.29
N ASP A 3 -19.14 21.76 2.69
CA ASP A 3 -18.57 20.44 2.38
C ASP A 3 -19.45 19.30 2.94
N ALA A 4 -20.07 19.50 4.11
CA ALA A 4 -21.03 18.55 4.67
C ALA A 4 -22.27 18.34 3.76
N LEU A 5 -22.77 19.39 3.12
CA LEU A 5 -23.92 19.28 2.22
C LEU A 5 -23.55 18.50 0.94
N ASN A 6 -22.34 18.67 0.43
CA ASN A 6 -21.85 17.90 -0.72
C ASN A 6 -21.79 16.39 -0.39
N ILE A 7 -21.33 16.03 0.81
CA ILE A 7 -21.32 14.63 1.27
C ILE A 7 -22.74 14.07 1.36
N ILE A 8 -23.66 14.80 2.02
CA ILE A 8 -25.07 14.37 2.21
C ILE A 8 -25.81 14.22 0.88
N GLN A 9 -25.43 14.99 -0.14
CA GLN A 9 -26.06 14.97 -1.46
C GLN A 9 -25.42 14.01 -2.45
N ASP A 10 -24.31 13.35 -2.08
CA ASP A 10 -23.64 12.37 -2.97
C ASP A 10 -24.47 11.08 -3.07
N PRO A 11 -25.11 10.78 -4.21
CA PRO A 11 -25.96 9.59 -4.37
C PRO A 11 -25.17 8.28 -4.47
N THR A 12 -23.85 8.35 -4.53
CA THR A 12 -22.96 7.18 -4.68
C THR A 12 -22.48 6.62 -3.35
N LEU A 13 -22.66 7.37 -2.25
CA LEU A 13 -22.29 6.93 -0.91
C LEU A 13 -23.31 5.96 -0.33
N THR A 14 -22.81 4.87 0.29
CA THR A 14 -23.63 4.09 1.23
C THR A 14 -23.71 4.84 2.56
N TYR A 15 -24.70 4.51 3.41
CA TYR A 15 -24.86 5.14 4.72
C TYR A 15 -23.57 5.11 5.58
N LYS A 16 -22.88 3.97 5.60
CA LYS A 16 -21.60 3.84 6.35
C LYS A 16 -20.52 4.75 5.79
N GLN A 17 -20.42 4.88 4.47
CA GLN A 17 -19.47 5.76 3.80
C GLN A 17 -19.76 7.24 4.04
N GLU A 18 -21.04 7.61 4.04
CA GLU A 18 -21.48 8.97 4.39
C GLU A 18 -21.08 9.33 5.82
N LEU A 19 -21.32 8.44 6.79
CA LEU A 19 -20.87 8.66 8.18
C LEU A 19 -19.35 8.82 8.29
N LEU A 20 -18.58 7.99 7.58
CA LEU A 20 -17.12 8.08 7.59
C LEU A 20 -16.61 9.37 6.91
N ALA A 21 -17.25 9.80 5.83
CA ALA A 21 -16.91 11.05 5.15
C ALA A 21 -17.19 12.27 6.03
N LEU A 22 -18.35 12.29 6.73
CA LEU A 22 -18.70 13.34 7.68
C LEU A 22 -17.76 13.35 8.90
N ALA A 23 -17.36 12.18 9.41
CA ALA A 23 -16.39 12.08 10.50
C ALA A 23 -15.04 12.66 10.09
N ARG A 24 -14.54 12.36 8.88
CA ARG A 24 -13.30 12.93 8.33
C ARG A 24 -13.36 14.44 8.18
N LEU A 25 -14.49 14.95 7.72
CA LEU A 25 -14.71 16.40 7.66
C LEU A 25 -14.60 17.02 9.06
N GLY A 26 -15.19 16.38 10.08
CA GLY A 26 -15.07 16.80 11.48
C GLY A 26 -13.61 16.78 11.98
N GLU A 27 -12.85 15.73 11.66
CA GLU A 27 -11.43 15.60 12.04
C GLU A 27 -10.54 16.72 11.48
N SER A 28 -10.91 17.33 10.36
CA SER A 28 -10.16 18.39 9.70
C SER A 28 -10.51 19.81 10.13
N THR A 29 -11.41 19.98 11.12
CA THR A 29 -11.87 21.32 11.54
C THR A 29 -10.93 22.05 12.49
N ASP A 30 -10.05 21.35 13.20
CA ASP A 30 -9.08 21.93 14.13
C ASP A 30 -7.65 21.63 13.69
N ASP A 31 -6.81 22.66 13.60
CA ASP A 31 -5.38 22.59 13.31
C ASP A 31 -4.59 23.16 14.49
N SER A 32 -4.35 22.33 15.49
CA SER A 32 -3.53 22.68 16.67
C SER A 32 -2.03 22.52 16.40
N LEU A 33 -1.66 21.79 15.35
CA LEU A 33 -0.26 21.65 14.95
C LEU A 33 0.16 22.86 14.11
N ARG A 34 1.16 23.60 14.60
CA ARG A 34 1.72 24.75 13.88
C ARG A 34 3.03 24.37 13.20
N TYR A 35 3.10 24.63 11.91
CA TYR A 35 4.27 24.42 11.07
C TYR A 35 4.90 25.77 10.69
N SER A 36 6.07 25.72 10.03
CA SER A 36 6.70 26.93 9.50
C SER A 36 5.90 27.54 8.36
N ASP A 37 6.02 28.85 8.13
CA ASP A 37 5.39 29.52 6.98
C ASP A 37 5.86 28.89 5.66
N ALA A 38 7.12 28.46 5.60
CA ALA A 38 7.70 27.76 4.45
C ALA A 38 7.00 26.40 4.18
N TYR A 39 6.63 25.65 5.25
CA TYR A 39 5.85 24.43 5.10
C TYR A 39 4.47 24.72 4.49
N TYR A 40 3.74 25.69 5.03
CA TYR A 40 2.42 26.05 4.50
C TYR A 40 2.49 26.56 3.05
N GLU A 41 3.54 27.28 2.69
CA GLU A 41 3.76 27.67 1.30
C GLU A 41 4.01 26.46 0.38
N ALA A 42 4.89 25.55 0.78
CA ALA A 42 5.19 24.33 0.04
C ALA A 42 3.93 23.43 -0.11
N LYS A 43 3.12 23.30 0.95
CA LYS A 43 1.84 22.60 0.90
C LYS A 43 0.86 23.23 -0.08
N ARG A 44 0.72 24.57 -0.06
CA ARG A 44 -0.16 25.29 -1.00
C ARG A 44 0.30 25.16 -2.45
N LYS A 45 1.60 25.06 -2.70
CA LYS A 45 2.19 24.81 -4.03
C LYS A 45 2.10 23.35 -4.46
N GLY A 46 1.60 22.47 -3.59
CA GLY A 46 1.46 21.06 -3.86
C GLY A 46 2.76 20.24 -3.75
N ALA A 47 3.86 20.83 -3.29
CA ALA A 47 5.13 20.12 -3.11
C ALA A 47 5.09 19.08 -1.98
N LEU A 48 4.22 19.30 -0.98
CA LEU A 48 4.01 18.42 0.17
C LEU A 48 2.55 17.98 0.24
N CYS A 49 2.32 16.70 0.50
CA CYS A 49 1.00 16.12 0.66
C CYS A 49 0.93 15.20 1.88
N ASP A 50 -0.14 15.32 2.67
CA ASP A 50 -0.37 14.50 3.86
C ASP A 50 -1.18 13.21 3.60
N LEU A 51 -1.60 12.97 2.36
CA LEU A 51 -2.37 11.79 1.97
C LEU A 51 -3.64 11.56 2.77
N ASN A 52 -4.39 12.60 3.05
CA ASN A 52 -5.66 12.54 3.78
C ASN A 52 -5.53 11.94 5.21
N GLU A 53 -4.39 12.11 5.85
CA GLU A 53 -4.20 11.66 7.24
C GLU A 53 -4.99 12.50 8.25
N GLY A 54 -5.58 13.61 7.81
CA GLY A 54 -6.23 14.58 8.67
C GLY A 54 -5.25 15.56 9.33
N VAL A 55 -5.79 16.64 9.90
CA VAL A 55 -4.99 17.72 10.49
C VAL A 55 -4.52 17.36 11.89
N MET A 56 -5.33 16.62 12.62
CA MET A 56 -5.05 16.20 14.01
C MET A 56 -4.87 14.68 14.08
N PRO A 57 -3.64 14.18 14.22
CA PRO A 57 -3.40 12.75 14.31
C PRO A 57 -3.83 12.23 15.69
N TYR A 58 -4.84 11.39 15.72
CA TYR A 58 -5.30 10.74 16.95
C TYR A 58 -4.99 9.24 16.99
N ARG A 59 -4.47 8.68 15.90
CA ARG A 59 -4.02 7.29 15.75
C ARG A 59 -2.89 7.20 14.73
N PRO A 60 -2.06 6.14 14.76
CA PRO A 60 -1.11 5.85 13.69
C PRO A 60 -1.83 5.63 12.34
N ARG A 61 -1.14 5.93 11.25
CA ARG A 61 -1.65 5.70 9.90
C ARG A 61 -1.89 4.23 9.61
N TYR A 62 -0.92 3.38 9.94
CA TYR A 62 -0.96 1.94 9.73
C TYR A 62 -0.72 1.22 11.05
N ILE A 63 -1.53 0.20 11.31
CA ILE A 63 -1.44 -0.63 12.51
C ILE A 63 -1.43 -2.09 12.06
N CYS A 64 -0.38 -2.83 12.46
CA CYS A 64 -0.17 -4.24 12.17
C CYS A 64 -0.16 -5.03 13.50
N PRO A 65 -1.31 -5.40 14.06
CA PRO A 65 -1.38 -6.10 15.33
C PRO A 65 -0.72 -7.48 15.27
N ASP A 66 -0.29 -7.97 16.44
CA ASP A 66 0.18 -9.33 16.62
C ASP A 66 -1.02 -10.29 16.77
N TYR A 67 -1.50 -10.87 15.66
CA TYR A 67 -2.61 -11.82 15.65
C TYR A 67 -2.24 -13.19 16.24
N GLU A 68 -0.96 -13.59 16.21
CA GLU A 68 -0.51 -14.81 16.91
C GLU A 68 -0.67 -14.64 18.42
N LEU A 69 -0.37 -13.43 18.93
CA LEU A 69 -0.62 -13.10 20.33
C LEU A 69 -2.12 -13.17 20.67
N LEU A 70 -2.99 -12.67 19.78
CA LEU A 70 -4.44 -12.76 19.93
C LEU A 70 -4.88 -14.23 20.04
N PHE A 71 -4.44 -15.10 19.16
CA PHE A 71 -4.79 -16.52 19.17
C PHE A 71 -4.25 -17.27 20.39
N ARG A 72 -3.10 -16.83 20.93
CA ARG A 72 -2.49 -17.46 22.09
C ARG A 72 -3.12 -17.07 23.43
N LYS A 73 -3.58 -15.82 23.58
CA LYS A 73 -4.05 -15.30 24.89
C LYS A 73 -5.48 -14.75 24.90
N GLY A 74 -6.12 -14.62 23.73
CA GLY A 74 -7.37 -13.89 23.60
C GLY A 74 -7.20 -12.37 23.72
N CYS A 75 -8.31 -11.66 23.92
CA CYS A 75 -8.36 -10.21 24.13
C CYS A 75 -9.35 -9.90 25.27
N LYS A 76 -8.86 -9.35 26.37
CA LYS A 76 -9.70 -9.07 27.55
C LYS A 76 -10.69 -7.92 27.29
N PHE A 77 -10.25 -6.88 26.57
CA PHE A 77 -11.09 -5.73 26.26
C PHE A 77 -12.32 -6.14 25.42
N LEU A 78 -12.13 -7.09 24.50
CA LEU A 78 -13.21 -7.59 23.64
C LEU A 78 -13.89 -8.85 24.18
N GLU A 79 -13.50 -9.31 25.37
CA GLU A 79 -14.02 -10.54 26.00
C GLU A 79 -13.87 -11.78 25.09
N LEU A 80 -12.73 -11.88 24.36
CA LEU A 80 -12.43 -12.97 23.45
C LEU A 80 -11.44 -13.93 24.10
N ASP A 81 -11.81 -15.20 24.18
CA ASP A 81 -10.91 -16.29 24.55
C ASP A 81 -10.05 -16.74 23.35
N PRO A 82 -8.89 -17.40 23.59
CA PRO A 82 -8.15 -18.09 22.53
C PRO A 82 -9.04 -19.08 21.77
N PRO A 83 -9.04 -19.07 20.43
CA PRO A 83 -9.90 -19.94 19.63
C PRO A 83 -9.46 -21.42 19.75
N LYS A 84 -10.43 -22.34 19.73
CA LYS A 84 -10.23 -23.80 19.86
C LYS A 84 -10.44 -24.54 18.55
N ASP A 85 -11.27 -24.00 17.68
CA ASP A 85 -11.60 -24.57 16.38
C ASP A 85 -11.61 -23.50 15.28
N LEU A 86 -11.83 -23.90 14.04
CA LEU A 86 -11.79 -23.00 12.88
C LEU A 86 -12.88 -21.92 12.91
N LEU A 87 -14.08 -22.28 13.41
CA LEU A 87 -15.19 -21.33 13.47
C LEU A 87 -14.94 -20.25 14.52
N GLU A 88 -14.42 -20.64 15.69
CA GLU A 88 -13.99 -19.69 16.71
C GLU A 88 -12.83 -18.82 16.21
N ALA A 89 -11.85 -19.39 15.48
CA ALA A 89 -10.72 -18.66 14.95
C ALA A 89 -11.14 -17.54 13.99
N VAL A 90 -11.99 -17.83 13.02
CA VAL A 90 -12.48 -16.80 12.08
C VAL A 90 -13.36 -15.78 12.79
N ASN A 91 -14.20 -16.17 13.75
CA ASN A 91 -15.04 -15.26 14.51
C ASN A 91 -14.22 -14.29 15.38
N VAL A 92 -13.19 -14.78 16.06
CA VAL A 92 -12.25 -13.95 16.84
C VAL A 92 -11.58 -12.90 15.94
N LEU A 93 -11.11 -13.30 14.75
CA LEU A 93 -10.51 -12.37 13.79
C LEU A 93 -11.52 -11.32 13.31
N GLU A 94 -12.73 -11.73 12.91
CA GLU A 94 -13.78 -10.81 12.42
C GLU A 94 -14.14 -9.74 13.46
N ILE A 95 -14.31 -10.14 14.72
CA ILE A 95 -14.58 -9.19 15.81
C ILE A 95 -13.38 -8.25 16.01
N PHE A 96 -12.18 -8.80 16.11
CA PHE A 96 -10.98 -8.03 16.37
C PHE A 96 -10.70 -7.00 15.26
N TYR A 97 -10.86 -7.39 13.98
CA TYR A 97 -10.66 -6.51 12.83
C TYR A 97 -11.52 -5.25 12.86
N CYS A 98 -12.76 -5.36 13.36
CA CYS A 98 -13.65 -4.20 13.46
C CYS A 98 -13.15 -3.14 14.47
N HIS A 99 -12.16 -3.47 15.30
CA HIS A 99 -11.60 -2.60 16.33
C HIS A 99 -10.15 -2.16 16.06
N VAL A 100 -9.59 -2.54 14.90
CA VAL A 100 -8.26 -2.08 14.47
C VAL A 100 -8.41 -0.85 13.60
N PRO A 101 -8.09 0.35 14.12
CA PRO A 101 -8.19 1.57 13.33
C PRO A 101 -7.07 1.65 12.29
N SER A 102 -7.30 2.43 11.26
CA SER A 102 -6.30 2.83 10.28
C SER A 102 -6.66 4.19 9.70
N ILE A 103 -5.94 4.65 8.70
CA ILE A 103 -6.31 5.85 7.96
C ILE A 103 -7.72 5.78 7.35
N THR A 104 -8.18 4.59 6.97
CA THR A 104 -9.48 4.36 6.32
C THR A 104 -10.56 3.88 7.27
N SER A 105 -10.25 3.74 8.55
CA SER A 105 -11.09 3.11 9.58
C SER A 105 -11.35 1.61 9.39
N PHE A 106 -10.57 0.95 8.52
CA PHE A 106 -10.54 -0.49 8.31
C PHE A 106 -9.13 -1.00 8.56
N PRO A 107 -8.94 -2.28 8.97
CA PRO A 107 -7.62 -2.82 9.18
C PRO A 107 -6.86 -2.88 7.85
N VAL A 108 -5.60 -2.45 7.84
CA VAL A 108 -4.73 -2.53 6.66
C VAL A 108 -3.93 -3.83 6.61
N TYR A 109 -4.00 -4.63 7.66
CA TYR A 109 -3.31 -5.91 7.78
C TYR A 109 -4.19 -6.90 8.56
N LEU A 110 -4.43 -8.06 7.98
CA LEU A 110 -5.25 -9.12 8.55
C LEU A 110 -4.43 -10.29 9.11
N GLY A 111 -3.11 -10.19 9.07
CA GLY A 111 -2.18 -11.25 9.50
C GLY A 111 -1.66 -12.12 8.37
N ASP A 112 -0.84 -13.08 8.75
CA ASP A 112 -0.39 -14.20 7.92
C ASP A 112 -1.50 -15.25 7.92
N LEU A 113 -2.53 -15.06 7.09
CA LEU A 113 -3.80 -15.79 7.19
C LEU A 113 -3.63 -17.30 7.09
N ASP A 114 -2.76 -17.77 6.21
CA ASP A 114 -2.52 -19.20 6.09
C ASP A 114 -1.89 -19.77 7.35
N LYS A 115 -0.85 -19.14 7.91
CA LYS A 115 -0.18 -19.59 9.15
C LYS A 115 -1.10 -19.53 10.37
N LEU A 116 -1.90 -18.45 10.47
CA LEU A 116 -2.82 -18.28 11.59
C LEU A 116 -3.91 -19.35 11.60
N LEU A 117 -4.45 -19.70 10.44
CA LEU A 117 -5.60 -20.59 10.32
C LEU A 117 -5.22 -22.06 10.09
N GLU A 118 -4.01 -22.36 9.62
CA GLU A 118 -3.55 -23.73 9.33
C GLU A 118 -3.76 -24.71 10.50
N PRO A 119 -3.43 -24.38 11.78
CA PRO A 119 -3.63 -25.31 12.89
C PRO A 119 -5.07 -25.76 13.11
N PHE A 120 -6.03 -24.99 12.61
CA PHE A 120 -7.45 -25.28 12.70
C PHE A 120 -7.95 -25.97 11.42
N VAL A 121 -7.56 -25.48 10.26
CA VAL A 121 -7.98 -25.99 8.95
C VAL A 121 -7.62 -27.46 8.75
N ILE A 122 -6.40 -27.87 9.12
CA ILE A 122 -5.93 -29.25 8.94
C ILE A 122 -6.67 -30.29 9.81
N ARG A 123 -7.43 -29.84 10.80
CA ARG A 123 -8.25 -30.71 11.68
C ARG A 123 -9.66 -30.93 11.14
N GLU A 124 -10.06 -30.15 10.16
CA GLU A 124 -11.41 -30.15 9.63
C GLU A 124 -11.52 -30.93 8.31
N ASP A 125 -12.73 -31.36 8.00
CA ASP A 125 -13.03 -31.81 6.65
C ASP A 125 -12.81 -30.67 5.64
N ARG A 126 -12.20 -30.98 4.50
CA ARG A 126 -11.86 -29.98 3.48
C ARG A 126 -13.06 -29.15 3.01
N ALA A 127 -14.23 -29.79 2.82
CA ALA A 127 -15.43 -29.09 2.34
C ALA A 127 -15.98 -28.14 3.42
N TYR A 128 -15.91 -28.54 4.68
CA TYR A 128 -16.29 -27.70 5.81
C TYR A 128 -15.31 -26.52 5.96
N ALA A 129 -14.00 -26.79 5.97
CA ALA A 129 -12.99 -25.74 6.04
C ALA A 129 -13.14 -24.73 4.90
N LYS A 130 -13.29 -25.19 3.66
CA LYS A 130 -13.54 -24.32 2.49
C LYS A 130 -14.80 -23.46 2.67
N LYS A 131 -15.88 -24.04 3.19
CA LYS A 131 -17.13 -23.31 3.47
C LYS A 131 -16.91 -22.20 4.51
N VAL A 132 -16.24 -22.48 5.62
CA VAL A 132 -15.98 -21.52 6.69
C VAL A 132 -15.08 -20.38 6.18
N LEU A 133 -13.97 -20.71 5.51
CA LEU A 133 -13.07 -19.72 4.91
C LEU A 133 -13.77 -18.88 3.86
N GLY A 134 -14.63 -19.48 3.02
CA GLY A 134 -15.41 -18.74 2.03
C GLY A 134 -16.39 -17.74 2.64
N LEU A 135 -17.03 -18.08 3.77
CA LEU A 135 -17.88 -17.16 4.54
C LEU A 135 -17.05 -16.02 5.14
N PHE A 136 -15.91 -16.35 5.72
CA PHE A 136 -14.97 -15.38 6.30
C PHE A 136 -14.48 -14.37 5.24
N LEU A 137 -13.99 -14.83 4.09
CA LEU A 137 -13.54 -13.95 3.01
C LEU A 137 -14.68 -13.05 2.49
N ARG A 138 -15.91 -13.60 2.38
CA ARG A 138 -17.07 -12.82 2.00
C ARG A 138 -17.42 -11.75 3.05
N ASN A 139 -17.33 -12.08 4.33
CA ASN A 139 -17.53 -11.12 5.41
C ASN A 139 -16.51 -9.99 5.32
N ILE A 140 -15.23 -10.30 5.12
CA ILE A 140 -14.17 -9.29 4.93
C ILE A 140 -14.53 -8.36 3.76
N ASP A 141 -14.81 -8.89 2.58
CA ASP A 141 -15.10 -8.07 1.38
C ASP A 141 -16.36 -7.21 1.55
N ARG A 142 -17.33 -7.63 2.35
CA ARG A 142 -18.60 -6.91 2.55
C ARG A 142 -18.64 -6.00 3.77
N VAL A 143 -17.79 -6.23 4.77
CA VAL A 143 -17.75 -5.47 6.03
C VAL A 143 -16.53 -4.56 6.09
N GLN A 144 -15.36 -5.05 5.66
CA GLN A 144 -14.09 -4.34 5.61
C GLN A 144 -13.84 -3.81 4.19
N THR A 145 -14.75 -3.06 3.64
CA THR A 145 -14.89 -2.74 2.20
C THR A 145 -13.77 -1.88 1.59
N ASP A 146 -12.72 -1.58 2.31
CA ASP A 146 -11.61 -0.77 1.82
C ASP A 146 -10.57 -1.57 1.04
N SER A 147 -10.20 -1.11 -0.12
CA SER A 147 -9.25 -1.78 -1.03
C SER A 147 -7.82 -1.89 -0.47
N PHE A 148 -7.53 -1.26 0.66
CA PHE A 148 -6.25 -1.37 1.37
C PHE A 148 -6.21 -2.48 2.42
N VAL A 149 -7.30 -3.21 2.62
CA VAL A 149 -7.33 -4.40 3.50
C VAL A 149 -6.50 -5.52 2.87
N HIS A 150 -5.47 -5.98 3.58
CA HIS A 150 -4.42 -6.84 3.07
C HIS A 150 -4.11 -8.00 4.01
N ALA A 151 -3.73 -9.14 3.45
CA ALA A 151 -3.25 -10.31 4.19
C ALA A 151 -2.03 -10.94 3.49
N ASP A 152 -1.18 -11.59 4.26
CA ASP A 152 -0.02 -12.31 3.76
C ASP A 152 -0.25 -13.82 3.78
N ILE A 153 0.45 -14.55 2.91
CA ILE A 153 0.55 -16.01 2.84
C ILE A 153 1.99 -16.46 2.63
N GLY A 154 2.29 -17.69 2.94
CA GLY A 154 3.61 -18.30 2.77
C GLY A 154 4.66 -17.84 3.83
N PRO A 155 5.96 -18.07 3.57
CA PRO A 155 6.55 -18.63 2.34
C PRO A 155 6.31 -20.12 2.10
N GLU A 156 6.01 -20.91 3.13
CA GLU A 156 5.80 -22.35 3.02
C GLU A 156 4.43 -22.66 2.37
N ASP A 157 4.37 -23.76 1.63
CA ASP A 157 3.14 -24.32 1.11
C ASP A 157 2.28 -24.85 2.25
N SER A 158 1.01 -24.45 2.30
CA SER A 158 0.06 -24.85 3.34
C SER A 158 -1.30 -25.24 2.76
N VAL A 159 -2.05 -26.07 3.46
CA VAL A 159 -3.41 -26.45 3.05
C VAL A 159 -4.30 -25.22 3.02
N THR A 160 -4.16 -24.34 4.01
CA THR A 160 -4.92 -23.09 4.10
C THR A 160 -4.55 -22.14 2.98
N GLY A 161 -3.27 -21.95 2.67
CA GLY A 161 -2.81 -21.12 1.57
C GLY A 161 -3.43 -21.55 0.24
N ARG A 162 -3.43 -22.86 -0.06
CA ARG A 162 -4.07 -23.41 -1.27
C ARG A 162 -5.58 -23.23 -1.29
N LEU A 163 -6.26 -23.38 -0.15
CA LEU A 163 -7.71 -23.10 -0.03
C LEU A 163 -8.02 -21.62 -0.25
N LEU A 164 -7.18 -20.72 0.27
CA LEU A 164 -7.33 -19.27 0.05
C LEU A 164 -7.17 -18.90 -1.43
N LEU A 165 -6.21 -19.51 -2.15
CA LEU A 165 -6.06 -19.32 -3.60
C LEU A 165 -7.30 -19.83 -4.37
N GLU A 166 -7.75 -21.06 -4.09
CA GLU A 166 -8.93 -21.65 -4.70
C GLU A 166 -10.18 -20.77 -4.50
N LEU A 167 -10.43 -20.32 -3.27
CA LEU A 167 -11.55 -19.43 -2.94
C LEU A 167 -11.40 -18.05 -3.61
N THR A 168 -10.20 -17.53 -3.71
CA THR A 168 -9.92 -16.26 -4.38
C THR A 168 -10.28 -16.34 -5.86
N GLU A 169 -9.93 -17.43 -6.54
CA GLU A 169 -10.31 -17.67 -7.93
C GLU A 169 -11.82 -17.86 -8.11
N GLU A 170 -12.47 -18.64 -7.24
CA GLU A 170 -13.92 -18.91 -7.34
C GLU A 170 -14.77 -17.67 -7.04
N MET A 171 -14.38 -16.87 -6.05
CA MET A 171 -15.21 -15.78 -5.55
C MET A 171 -14.94 -14.45 -6.25
N GLN A 172 -13.79 -14.28 -6.89
CA GLN A 172 -13.41 -13.03 -7.59
C GLN A 172 -13.61 -11.77 -6.72
N LEU A 173 -13.22 -11.86 -5.45
CA LEU A 173 -13.32 -10.74 -4.51
C LEU A 173 -12.13 -9.78 -4.69
N ALA A 174 -12.35 -8.47 -4.58
CA ALA A 174 -11.25 -7.50 -4.56
C ALA A 174 -10.50 -7.54 -3.23
N ILE A 175 -11.21 -7.78 -2.12
CA ILE A 175 -10.69 -7.75 -0.75
C ILE A 175 -10.81 -9.14 -0.11
N PRO A 176 -9.80 -9.57 0.68
CA PRO A 176 -8.53 -8.90 0.93
C PRO A 176 -7.60 -8.93 -0.29
N ASN A 177 -6.70 -7.94 -0.38
CA ASN A 177 -5.50 -8.08 -1.19
C ASN A 177 -4.60 -9.15 -0.55
N LEU A 178 -3.89 -9.94 -1.36
CA LEU A 178 -3.02 -11.01 -0.88
C LEU A 178 -1.60 -10.81 -1.38
N THR A 179 -0.62 -11.15 -0.54
CA THR A 179 0.79 -11.22 -0.93
C THR A 179 1.41 -12.55 -0.50
N LEU A 180 2.07 -13.23 -1.44
CA LEU A 180 2.97 -14.32 -1.15
C LEU A 180 4.32 -13.75 -0.70
N ARG A 181 4.78 -14.11 0.49
CA ARG A 181 6.16 -13.88 0.94
C ARG A 181 7.06 -14.90 0.28
N TYR A 182 7.49 -14.62 -0.95
CA TYR A 182 8.24 -15.57 -1.75
C TYR A 182 9.69 -15.71 -1.27
N ASP A 183 10.05 -16.92 -0.93
CA ASP A 183 11.42 -17.35 -0.55
C ASP A 183 11.81 -18.53 -1.44
N PRO A 184 12.87 -18.43 -2.28
CA PRO A 184 13.24 -19.51 -3.19
C PRO A 184 13.71 -20.78 -2.48
N GLU A 185 14.08 -20.71 -1.20
CA GLU A 185 14.50 -21.87 -0.40
C GLU A 185 13.33 -22.56 0.31
N LYS A 186 12.24 -21.82 0.61
CA LYS A 186 11.09 -22.32 1.40
C LYS A 186 9.83 -22.53 0.55
N THR A 187 9.64 -21.70 -0.48
CA THR A 187 8.45 -21.75 -1.32
C THR A 187 8.65 -22.80 -2.43
N SER A 188 7.84 -23.87 -2.42
CA SER A 188 7.87 -24.84 -3.49
C SER A 188 7.47 -24.22 -4.83
N ASP A 189 8.06 -24.66 -5.94
CA ASP A 189 7.70 -24.17 -7.27
C ASP A 189 6.24 -24.45 -7.61
N ASP A 190 5.69 -25.56 -7.14
CA ASP A 190 4.27 -25.89 -7.32
C ASP A 190 3.35 -24.90 -6.62
N PHE A 191 3.66 -24.48 -5.40
CA PHE A 191 2.88 -23.45 -4.70
C PHE A 191 3.06 -22.06 -5.33
N ALA A 192 4.29 -21.72 -5.73
CA ALA A 192 4.56 -20.47 -6.42
C ALA A 192 3.81 -20.38 -7.76
N LEU A 193 3.77 -21.47 -8.54
CA LEU A 193 2.99 -21.56 -9.79
C LEU A 193 1.49 -21.43 -9.54
N ALA A 194 0.95 -22.07 -8.49
CA ALA A 194 -0.45 -21.87 -8.12
C ALA A 194 -0.74 -20.40 -7.78
N CYS A 195 0.19 -19.70 -7.13
CA CYS A 195 0.09 -18.27 -6.88
C CYS A 195 0.14 -17.43 -8.16
N VAL A 196 0.99 -17.80 -9.14
CA VAL A 196 1.05 -17.14 -10.46
C VAL A 196 -0.27 -17.33 -11.21
N ASP A 197 -0.80 -18.54 -11.25
CA ASP A 197 -2.09 -18.83 -11.91
C ASP A 197 -3.23 -18.02 -11.28
N CYS A 198 -3.30 -17.96 -9.95
CA CYS A 198 -4.28 -17.16 -9.24
C CYS A 198 -4.10 -15.66 -9.52
N MET A 199 -2.86 -15.16 -9.55
CA MET A 199 -2.54 -13.76 -9.87
C MET A 199 -3.03 -13.39 -11.27
N LEU A 200 -2.82 -14.23 -12.26
CA LEU A 200 -3.31 -13.99 -13.63
C LEU A 200 -4.83 -13.89 -13.70
N LYS A 201 -5.55 -14.66 -12.88
CA LYS A 201 -7.03 -14.70 -12.89
C LYS A 201 -7.68 -13.63 -12.01
N THR A 202 -6.99 -13.15 -10.96
CA THR A 202 -7.61 -12.35 -9.89
C THR A 202 -6.78 -11.11 -9.48
N ALA A 203 -5.66 -10.84 -10.17
CA ALA A 203 -4.68 -9.80 -9.84
C ALA A 203 -4.02 -9.96 -8.44
N LYS A 204 -4.15 -11.13 -7.82
CA LYS A 204 -3.54 -11.50 -6.53
C LYS A 204 -3.33 -13.02 -6.43
N PRO A 205 -2.37 -13.50 -5.58
CA PRO A 205 -1.48 -12.71 -4.74
C PRO A 205 -0.42 -11.95 -5.54
N SER A 206 0.11 -10.86 -4.96
CA SER A 206 1.39 -10.31 -5.37
C SER A 206 2.53 -11.11 -4.75
N PHE A 207 3.77 -10.88 -5.20
CA PHE A 207 4.96 -11.53 -4.69
C PHE A 207 5.85 -10.52 -4.00
N ALA A 208 6.24 -10.79 -2.75
CA ALA A 208 7.20 -10.01 -2.00
C ALA A 208 8.52 -10.78 -1.87
N ASN A 209 9.65 -10.12 -2.07
CA ASN A 209 10.98 -10.68 -1.90
C ASN A 209 11.28 -10.87 -0.41
N HIS A 210 11.03 -12.09 0.10
CA HIS A 210 11.15 -12.41 1.53
C HIS A 210 12.53 -12.09 2.10
N ALA A 211 13.61 -12.36 1.35
CA ALA A 211 14.96 -12.08 1.79
C ALA A 211 15.23 -10.58 2.01
N MET A 212 14.70 -9.70 1.15
CA MET A 212 14.85 -8.25 1.33
C MET A 212 14.08 -7.76 2.57
N PHE A 213 12.85 -8.24 2.76
CA PHE A 213 12.04 -7.83 3.90
C PHE A 213 12.60 -8.35 5.22
N THR A 214 13.03 -9.62 5.28
CA THR A 214 13.64 -10.17 6.50
C THR A 214 14.97 -9.52 6.84
N GLY A 215 15.77 -9.17 5.84
CA GLY A 215 17.01 -8.42 6.03
C GLY A 215 16.82 -7.04 6.66
N GLU A 216 15.67 -6.41 6.45
CA GLU A 216 15.36 -5.05 6.91
C GLU A 216 14.49 -5.01 8.17
N TRP A 217 13.59 -5.97 8.33
CA TRP A 217 12.54 -5.97 9.37
C TRP A 217 12.65 -7.16 10.34
N GLY A 218 13.53 -8.13 10.07
CA GLY A 218 13.53 -9.43 10.74
C GLY A 218 12.38 -10.33 10.26
N GLU A 219 12.24 -11.50 10.89
CA GLU A 219 11.23 -12.50 10.50
C GLU A 219 9.77 -12.05 10.72
N ARG A 220 9.53 -11.12 11.65
CA ARG A 220 8.19 -10.67 12.04
C ARG A 220 7.78 -9.39 11.32
N TYR A 221 7.69 -9.45 10.02
CA TYR A 221 7.20 -8.32 9.21
C TYR A 221 5.83 -8.60 8.62
N ALA A 222 5.10 -7.53 8.33
CA ALA A 222 3.84 -7.52 7.61
C ALA A 222 4.03 -6.85 6.26
N ILE A 223 3.35 -7.36 5.24
CA ILE A 223 3.03 -6.57 4.05
C ILE A 223 1.61 -6.06 4.23
N ALA A 224 1.46 -4.75 4.40
CA ALA A 224 0.19 -4.14 4.74
C ALA A 224 -0.28 -3.16 3.67
N SER A 225 -1.57 -2.92 3.59
CA SER A 225 -2.18 -1.96 2.66
C SER A 225 -1.95 -2.37 1.19
N CYS A 226 -0.94 -1.81 0.52
CA CYS A 226 -0.59 -2.16 -0.87
C CYS A 226 0.68 -3.04 -0.93
N TYR A 227 1.82 -2.54 -0.50
CA TYR A 227 3.11 -3.22 -0.45
C TYR A 227 3.99 -2.73 0.71
N ASN A 228 3.36 -2.20 1.76
CA ASN A 228 4.08 -1.57 2.86
C ASN A 228 4.69 -2.61 3.79
N GLY A 229 6.02 -2.67 3.83
CA GLY A 229 6.76 -3.46 4.81
C GLY A 229 6.74 -2.77 6.17
N LEU A 230 6.22 -3.43 7.18
CA LEU A 230 6.08 -2.93 8.55
C LEU A 230 6.34 -4.06 9.55
N THR A 231 6.57 -3.73 10.82
CA THR A 231 6.74 -4.75 11.86
C THR A 231 5.40 -5.23 12.41
N ILE A 232 5.23 -6.54 12.55
CA ILE A 232 4.10 -7.14 13.29
C ILE A 232 4.20 -6.76 14.77
N GLY A 233 3.08 -6.33 15.35
CA GLY A 233 3.04 -5.73 16.68
C GLY A 233 3.47 -4.26 16.68
N GLY A 234 3.36 -3.58 15.54
CA GLY A 234 3.73 -2.18 15.33
C GLY A 234 2.96 -1.53 14.20
N GLY A 235 3.65 -0.75 13.37
CA GLY A 235 3.05 -0.07 12.23
C GLY A 235 3.80 1.17 11.75
N GLY A 236 3.07 2.02 11.03
CA GLY A 236 3.55 3.32 10.53
C GLY A 236 2.85 4.48 11.22
N PHE A 237 3.61 5.40 11.80
CA PHE A 237 3.04 6.60 12.45
C PHE A 237 2.33 7.49 11.45
N THR A 238 3.01 7.83 10.36
CA THR A 238 2.58 8.77 9.33
C THR A 238 3.30 8.46 8.01
N LEU A 239 2.71 8.86 6.90
CA LEU A 239 3.28 8.74 5.56
C LEU A 239 2.92 9.97 4.72
N PRO A 240 3.51 11.14 5.00
CA PRO A 240 3.45 12.25 4.07
C PRO A 240 4.30 11.94 2.83
N ARG A 241 4.10 12.69 1.77
CA ARG A 241 4.90 12.51 0.57
C ARG A 241 5.41 13.82 0.00
N LEU A 242 6.61 13.74 -0.54
CA LEU A 242 7.26 14.77 -1.30
C LEU A 242 6.91 14.57 -2.79
N ARG A 243 6.30 15.57 -3.41
CA ARG A 243 6.00 15.59 -4.85
C ARG A 243 7.19 16.19 -5.58
N LEU A 244 8.07 15.34 -6.09
CA LEU A 244 9.36 15.73 -6.62
C LEU A 244 9.24 16.66 -7.82
N TYR A 245 8.23 16.46 -8.68
CA TYR A 245 7.97 17.37 -9.79
C TYR A 245 7.70 18.80 -9.30
N GLU A 246 6.76 18.98 -8.37
CA GLU A 246 6.42 20.28 -7.81
C GLU A 246 7.62 20.94 -7.08
N CYS A 247 8.43 20.11 -6.40
CA CYS A 247 9.66 20.59 -5.78
C CYS A 247 10.66 21.11 -6.80
N SER A 248 10.68 20.57 -8.03
CA SER A 248 11.63 20.93 -9.07
C SER A 248 11.29 22.25 -9.79
N LEU A 249 10.05 22.75 -9.69
CA LEU A 249 9.60 23.95 -10.39
C LEU A 249 10.33 25.23 -9.94
N GLY A 250 10.95 25.23 -8.76
CA GLY A 250 11.75 26.35 -8.24
C GLY A 250 13.24 26.30 -8.60
N ALA A 251 13.69 25.25 -9.27
CA ALA A 251 15.09 25.04 -9.61
C ALA A 251 15.43 25.65 -11.00
N THR A 252 16.65 26.14 -11.12
CA THR A 252 17.19 26.71 -12.36
C THR A 252 18.02 25.74 -13.21
N SER A 253 18.47 24.64 -12.56
CA SER A 253 19.19 23.53 -13.21
C SER A 253 19.07 22.26 -12.35
N PRO A 254 19.46 21.08 -12.87
CA PRO A 254 19.54 19.86 -12.07
C PRO A 254 20.43 19.99 -10.81
N GLU A 255 21.57 20.70 -10.93
CA GLU A 255 22.49 20.95 -9.82
C GLU A 255 21.84 21.83 -8.75
N ASP A 256 21.19 22.93 -9.14
CA ASP A 256 20.45 23.81 -8.24
C ASP A 256 19.32 23.06 -7.52
N PHE A 257 18.66 22.14 -8.22
CA PHE A 257 17.67 21.26 -7.58
C PHE A 257 18.31 20.40 -6.48
N LEU A 258 19.37 19.66 -6.80
CA LEU A 258 20.05 18.76 -5.88
C LEU A 258 20.66 19.47 -4.67
N GLU A 259 21.20 20.68 -4.85
CA GLU A 259 21.93 21.41 -3.81
C GLU A 259 21.04 22.34 -2.96
N ARG A 260 19.94 22.84 -3.51
CA ARG A 260 19.11 23.87 -2.85
C ARG A 260 17.65 23.44 -2.65
N GLU A 261 16.93 23.20 -3.74
CA GLU A 261 15.47 23.00 -3.63
C GLU A 261 15.11 21.66 -2.99
N LEU A 262 15.75 20.57 -3.39
CA LEU A 262 15.47 19.23 -2.84
C LEU A 262 15.78 19.16 -1.35
N PRO A 263 16.97 19.58 -0.84
CA PRO A 263 17.25 19.61 0.59
C PRO A 263 16.23 20.42 1.39
N ARG A 264 15.84 21.60 0.88
CA ARG A 264 14.84 22.46 1.52
C ARG A 264 13.49 21.75 1.70
N HIS A 265 13.00 21.08 0.67
CA HIS A 265 11.72 20.38 0.72
C HIS A 265 11.77 19.11 1.60
N ILE A 266 12.92 18.40 1.61
CA ILE A 266 13.14 17.28 2.53
C ILE A 266 13.01 17.76 3.99
N ASP A 267 13.65 18.87 4.36
CA ASP A 267 13.60 19.41 5.72
C ASP A 267 12.17 19.80 6.13
N LEU A 268 11.38 20.36 5.21
CA LEU A 268 9.97 20.69 5.48
C LEU A 268 9.12 19.43 5.71
N GLN A 269 9.36 18.36 4.98
CA GLN A 269 8.65 17.09 5.22
C GLN A 269 9.09 16.46 6.54
N LEU A 270 10.36 16.52 6.90
CA LEU A 270 10.87 16.08 8.20
C LEU A 270 10.27 16.90 9.35
N GLU A 271 10.17 18.24 9.23
CA GLU A 271 9.47 19.10 10.19
C GLU A 271 8.02 18.63 10.42
N TYR A 272 7.31 18.33 9.34
CA TYR A 272 5.94 17.82 9.42
C TYR A 272 5.89 16.49 10.18
N MET A 273 6.74 15.54 9.82
CA MET A 273 6.78 14.21 10.45
C MET A 273 7.09 14.31 11.95
N ASP A 274 8.09 15.07 12.31
CA ASP A 274 8.51 15.23 13.72
C ASP A 274 7.38 15.77 14.60
N LYS A 275 6.74 16.85 14.17
CA LYS A 275 5.67 17.49 14.93
C LYS A 275 4.45 16.58 15.06
N ARG A 276 4.09 15.92 13.97
CA ARG A 276 2.95 15.03 13.91
C ARG A 276 3.15 13.79 14.78
N ILE A 277 4.31 13.14 14.68
CA ILE A 277 4.63 11.95 15.47
C ILE A 277 4.74 12.30 16.95
N ARG A 278 5.38 13.41 17.29
CA ARG A 278 5.47 13.89 18.68
C ARG A 278 4.08 14.11 19.28
N PHE A 279 3.18 14.77 18.55
CA PHE A 279 1.80 14.97 19.00
C PHE A 279 1.10 13.64 19.22
N LEU A 280 1.20 12.72 18.27
CA LEU A 280 0.57 11.39 18.34
C LEU A 280 1.05 10.59 19.55
N VAL A 281 2.35 10.62 19.85
CA VAL A 281 2.94 9.85 20.95
C VAL A 281 2.73 10.53 22.31
N GLU A 282 2.97 11.84 22.41
CA GLU A 282 2.99 12.54 23.70
C GLU A 282 1.61 13.08 24.11
N GLN A 283 0.80 13.57 23.16
CA GLN A 283 -0.43 14.29 23.46
C GLN A 283 -1.69 13.47 23.17
N SER A 284 -1.74 12.68 22.09
CA SER A 284 -2.90 11.82 21.83
C SER A 284 -3.02 10.71 22.89
N SER A 285 -4.20 10.13 22.99
CA SER A 285 -4.45 9.03 23.93
C SER A 285 -4.09 7.64 23.38
N PHE A 286 -3.77 7.52 22.09
CA PHE A 286 -3.62 6.21 21.43
C PHE A 286 -2.62 5.30 22.15
N PHE A 287 -1.37 5.73 22.31
CA PHE A 287 -0.32 4.94 22.96
C PHE A 287 -0.48 4.83 24.48
N LYS A 288 -1.43 5.52 25.09
CA LYS A 288 -1.69 5.51 26.54
C LYS A 288 -2.84 4.60 26.94
N THR A 289 -3.91 4.57 26.14
CA THR A 289 -5.18 3.97 26.57
C THR A 289 -5.82 3.01 25.56
N ASN A 290 -5.36 2.97 24.29
CA ASN A 290 -5.93 2.04 23.33
C ASN A 290 -5.62 0.59 23.73
N PHE A 291 -6.61 -0.31 23.69
CA PHE A 291 -6.45 -1.70 24.11
C PHE A 291 -5.40 -2.46 23.29
N LEU A 292 -5.20 -2.11 22.03
CA LEU A 292 -4.14 -2.71 21.20
C LEU A 292 -2.75 -2.52 21.84
N VAL A 293 -2.54 -1.37 22.49
CA VAL A 293 -1.30 -1.05 23.21
C VAL A 293 -1.30 -1.65 24.62
N THR A 294 -2.36 -1.40 25.39
CA THR A 294 -2.42 -1.83 26.81
C THR A 294 -2.44 -3.33 26.98
N GLU A 295 -2.92 -4.06 25.98
CA GLU A 295 -2.85 -5.53 25.95
C GLU A 295 -1.66 -6.07 25.14
N GLY A 296 -0.80 -5.18 24.58
CA GLY A 296 0.45 -5.55 23.93
C GLY A 296 0.32 -6.14 22.53
N PHE A 297 -0.82 -5.96 21.86
CA PHE A 297 -0.98 -6.34 20.44
C PHE A 297 -0.16 -5.45 19.52
N VAL A 298 0.13 -4.22 19.94
CA VAL A 298 1.13 -3.33 19.33
C VAL A 298 1.97 -2.66 20.41
N LYS A 299 3.20 -2.29 20.07
CA LYS A 299 4.16 -1.62 20.94
C LYS A 299 4.71 -0.40 20.26
N LEU A 300 4.89 0.69 21.00
CA LEU A 300 5.38 1.96 20.46
C LEU A 300 6.72 1.81 19.73
N GLU A 301 7.66 1.07 20.31
CA GLU A 301 9.00 0.83 19.75
C GLU A 301 8.98 0.15 18.37
N ASN A 302 7.89 -0.52 17.99
CA ASN A 302 7.72 -1.20 16.70
C ASN A 302 7.09 -0.31 15.61
N PHE A 303 6.94 0.97 15.87
CA PHE A 303 6.44 1.91 14.86
C PHE A 303 7.57 2.68 14.18
N THR A 304 7.35 3.05 12.92
CA THR A 304 8.26 3.89 12.13
C THR A 304 7.53 5.04 11.46
N GLY A 305 8.24 6.15 11.22
CA GLY A 305 7.81 7.18 10.29
C GLY A 305 8.21 6.78 8.87
N MET A 306 7.28 6.93 7.92
CA MET A 306 7.48 6.59 6.52
C MET A 306 7.63 7.88 5.71
N PHE A 307 8.83 8.12 5.15
CA PHE A 307 9.09 9.28 4.30
C PHE A 307 8.73 8.95 2.85
N GLY A 308 7.56 9.42 2.41
CA GLY A 308 7.05 9.13 1.08
C GLY A 308 7.61 10.06 -0.01
N VAL A 309 7.81 9.50 -1.20
CA VAL A 309 8.17 10.24 -2.42
C VAL A 309 7.28 9.83 -3.59
N VAL A 310 7.03 10.76 -4.52
CA VAL A 310 6.22 10.54 -5.72
C VAL A 310 6.71 11.44 -6.85
N GLY A 311 6.53 11.04 -8.11
CA GLY A 311 6.79 11.88 -9.27
C GLY A 311 8.26 12.03 -9.64
N LEU A 312 9.10 11.01 -9.37
CA LEU A 312 10.52 11.07 -9.77
C LEU A 312 10.69 11.20 -11.29
N ALA A 313 9.90 10.46 -12.05
CA ALA A 313 9.97 10.49 -13.52
C ALA A 313 9.66 11.88 -14.08
N GLU A 314 8.59 12.49 -13.60
CA GLU A 314 8.17 13.84 -14.00
C GLU A 314 9.22 14.89 -13.59
N CYS A 315 9.82 14.73 -12.41
CA CYS A 315 10.90 15.60 -11.92
C CYS A 315 12.12 15.52 -12.83
N CYS A 316 12.62 14.33 -13.14
CA CYS A 316 13.78 14.15 -14.01
C CYS A 316 13.52 14.68 -15.42
N ASN A 317 12.35 14.38 -15.98
CA ASN A 317 11.97 14.88 -17.31
C ASN A 317 11.91 16.42 -17.34
N HIS A 318 11.33 17.04 -16.31
CA HIS A 318 11.27 18.51 -16.20
C HIS A 318 12.67 19.13 -16.14
N LEU A 319 13.53 18.65 -15.26
CA LEU A 319 14.89 19.19 -15.06
C LEU A 319 15.77 19.05 -16.31
N LEU A 320 15.53 18.04 -17.12
CA LEU A 320 16.26 17.82 -18.39
C LEU A 320 15.55 18.39 -19.63
N GLY A 321 14.40 19.07 -19.46
CA GLY A 321 13.62 19.64 -20.54
C GLY A 321 13.01 18.60 -21.49
N ILE A 322 12.79 17.37 -21.03
CA ILE A 322 12.21 16.27 -21.81
C ILE A 322 10.69 16.40 -21.80
N THR A 323 10.10 16.65 -22.97
CA THR A 323 8.64 16.79 -23.13
C THR A 323 7.97 15.51 -23.63
N ASP A 324 8.69 14.67 -24.37
CA ASP A 324 8.19 13.37 -24.84
C ASP A 324 8.44 12.30 -23.77
N LYS A 325 7.39 11.92 -23.03
CA LYS A 325 7.48 10.93 -21.97
C LYS A 325 8.02 9.57 -22.45
N LYS A 326 7.83 9.22 -23.73
CA LYS A 326 8.37 7.96 -24.32
C LYS A 326 9.90 7.99 -24.51
N LYS A 327 10.53 9.15 -24.35
CA LYS A 327 11.99 9.35 -24.43
C LYS A 327 12.58 9.87 -23.12
N GLY A 328 11.80 9.79 -22.03
CA GLY A 328 12.18 10.31 -20.73
C GLY A 328 12.71 9.26 -19.77
N PHE A 329 12.43 9.48 -18.51
CA PHE A 329 12.83 8.60 -17.41
C PHE A 329 12.45 7.14 -17.68
N GLY A 330 13.40 6.24 -17.46
CA GLY A 330 13.30 4.83 -17.76
C GLY A 330 13.80 4.41 -19.13
N MET A 331 13.67 5.28 -20.16
CA MET A 331 14.19 5.07 -21.51
C MET A 331 15.44 5.91 -21.80
N ASN A 332 15.60 7.04 -21.11
CA ASN A 332 16.76 7.90 -21.21
C ASN A 332 17.74 7.62 -20.06
N PRO A 333 18.97 7.15 -20.35
CA PRO A 333 19.97 6.86 -19.32
C PRO A 333 20.31 8.06 -18.42
N GLU A 334 20.40 9.28 -19.00
CA GLU A 334 20.71 10.50 -18.27
C GLU A 334 19.59 10.85 -17.25
N ALA A 335 18.32 10.68 -17.65
CA ALA A 335 17.19 10.88 -16.76
C ALA A 335 17.15 9.85 -15.64
N THR A 336 17.49 8.59 -15.92
CA THR A 336 17.57 7.53 -14.93
C THR A 336 18.73 7.76 -13.94
N GLU A 337 19.90 8.20 -14.44
CA GLU A 337 21.05 8.57 -13.60
C GLU A 337 20.72 9.78 -12.68
N LEU A 338 20.05 10.80 -13.22
CA LEU A 338 19.59 11.93 -12.42
C LEU A 338 18.63 11.47 -11.33
N GLY A 339 17.72 10.54 -11.65
CA GLY A 339 16.82 9.92 -10.68
C GLY A 339 17.57 9.23 -9.55
N GLN A 340 18.64 8.50 -9.82
CA GLN A 340 19.47 7.87 -8.79
C GLN A 340 20.15 8.93 -7.90
N LYS A 341 20.71 10.00 -8.48
CA LYS A 341 21.31 11.13 -7.72
C LYS A 341 20.29 11.80 -6.80
N ILE A 342 19.05 12.00 -7.27
CA ILE A 342 17.95 12.54 -6.47
C ILE A 342 17.66 11.61 -5.27
N MET A 343 17.54 10.30 -5.53
CA MET A 343 17.27 9.33 -4.48
C MET A 343 18.43 9.21 -3.48
N ASP A 344 19.67 9.32 -3.92
CA ASP A 344 20.85 9.33 -3.04
C ASP A 344 20.80 10.52 -2.06
N VAL A 345 20.47 11.73 -2.53
CA VAL A 345 20.33 12.92 -1.68
C VAL A 345 19.22 12.71 -0.64
N ILE A 346 18.05 12.19 -1.08
CA ILE A 346 16.93 11.92 -0.17
C ILE A 346 17.33 10.87 0.88
N ASP A 347 17.90 9.76 0.47
CA ASP A 347 18.26 8.65 1.35
C ASP A 347 19.29 9.07 2.39
N GLN A 348 20.35 9.76 1.96
CA GLN A 348 21.40 10.26 2.85
C GLN A 348 20.83 11.24 3.89
N ARG A 349 19.97 12.17 3.45
CA ARG A 349 19.42 13.20 4.35
C ARG A 349 18.41 12.62 5.34
N VAL A 350 17.54 11.73 4.91
CA VAL A 350 16.58 11.04 5.79
C VAL A 350 17.29 10.11 6.78
N LYS A 351 18.35 9.41 6.37
CA LYS A 351 19.19 8.61 7.25
C LYS A 351 19.99 9.44 8.27
N ALA A 352 20.35 10.66 7.92
CA ALA A 352 21.06 11.57 8.84
C ALA A 352 20.14 12.20 9.89
N HIS A 353 18.81 12.26 9.62
CA HIS A 353 17.84 12.86 10.52
C HIS A 353 17.53 11.93 11.71
N GLU A 354 17.48 12.49 12.94
CA GLU A 354 17.14 11.74 14.15
C GLU A 354 15.63 11.68 14.35
N ALA A 355 15.08 10.47 14.47
CA ALA A 355 13.66 10.16 14.67
C ALA A 355 13.45 9.49 16.04
N PRO A 356 13.25 10.25 17.13
CA PRO A 356 13.36 9.75 18.50
C PRO A 356 12.36 8.65 18.88
N TYR A 357 11.25 8.52 18.17
CA TYR A 357 10.22 7.50 18.46
C TYR A 357 10.33 6.24 17.57
N CYS A 358 11.38 6.12 16.75
CA CYS A 358 11.61 4.97 15.88
C CYS A 358 12.68 4.03 16.48
N ASP A 359 12.49 3.58 17.72
CA ASP A 359 13.49 2.83 18.50
C ASP A 359 13.99 1.57 17.80
N ALA A 360 13.07 0.73 17.30
CA ALA A 360 13.42 -0.52 16.61
C ALA A 360 14.22 -0.31 15.31
N TYR A 361 14.30 0.93 14.83
CA TYR A 361 14.92 1.26 13.53
C TYR A 361 16.12 2.20 13.67
N GLY A 362 16.75 2.20 14.82
CA GLY A 362 17.94 3.02 15.11
C GLY A 362 17.68 4.50 15.06
N HIS A 363 16.49 4.95 15.50
CA HIS A 363 16.05 6.33 15.50
C HIS A 363 16.12 7.01 14.13
N ARG A 364 15.61 6.32 13.08
CA ARG A 364 15.58 6.82 11.71
C ARG A 364 14.20 6.64 11.08
N TYR A 365 13.80 7.59 10.22
CA TYR A 365 12.71 7.37 9.29
C TYR A 365 13.14 6.47 8.14
N ARG A 366 12.16 5.89 7.45
CA ARG A 366 12.39 4.99 6.33
C ARG A 366 11.68 5.47 5.09
N LEU A 367 12.33 5.32 3.94
CA LEU A 367 11.77 5.75 2.65
C LEU A 367 10.64 4.83 2.19
N HIS A 368 9.63 5.43 1.55
CA HIS A 368 8.50 4.75 0.94
C HIS A 368 8.23 5.31 -0.46
N ALA A 369 8.10 4.43 -1.46
CA ALA A 369 7.64 4.82 -2.79
C ALA A 369 6.12 4.93 -2.78
N GLN A 370 5.62 6.14 -2.60
CA GLN A 370 4.19 6.37 -2.43
C GLN A 370 3.44 6.29 -3.76
N VAL A 371 2.24 5.74 -3.67
CA VAL A 371 1.27 5.76 -4.74
C VAL A 371 0.50 7.08 -4.70
N GLY A 372 0.25 7.70 -5.86
CA GLY A 372 -0.70 8.79 -5.99
C GLY A 372 -2.13 8.29 -5.77
N ILE A 373 -2.93 9.05 -5.03
CA ILE A 373 -4.38 8.92 -5.02
C ILE A 373 -4.90 10.09 -5.87
N ASP A 374 -5.68 9.81 -6.90
CA ASP A 374 -6.11 10.81 -7.89
C ASP A 374 -6.90 11.99 -7.29
N THR A 375 -7.49 11.82 -6.12
CA THR A 375 -8.15 12.93 -5.41
C THR A 375 -7.25 14.08 -5.01
N ASP A 376 -5.94 13.87 -5.07
CA ASP A 376 -4.97 14.95 -4.88
C ASP A 376 -4.75 15.77 -6.17
N GLY A 377 -5.47 15.45 -7.24
CA GLY A 377 -5.32 16.09 -8.56
C GLY A 377 -3.95 15.81 -9.20
N MET A 378 -3.38 14.62 -8.92
CA MET A 378 -2.02 14.31 -9.32
C MET A 378 -1.96 13.40 -10.53
N ASP A 379 -1.25 13.90 -11.55
CA ASP A 379 -0.80 13.10 -12.69
C ASP A 379 0.59 12.49 -12.50
N ASP A 380 1.18 12.64 -11.32
CA ASP A 380 2.53 12.17 -11.01
C ASP A 380 2.58 10.65 -10.95
N SER A 381 3.66 10.08 -11.46
CA SER A 381 3.90 8.63 -11.40
C SER A 381 4.17 8.18 -9.96
N PRO A 382 3.63 7.02 -9.53
CA PRO A 382 3.87 6.52 -8.19
C PRO A 382 5.35 6.30 -7.88
N GLY A 383 5.85 6.90 -6.81
CA GLY A 383 7.23 6.73 -6.36
C GLY A 383 8.26 7.02 -7.45
N THR A 384 8.97 5.96 -7.83
CA THR A 384 10.03 5.98 -8.85
C THR A 384 9.67 5.21 -10.11
N ARG A 385 8.37 4.95 -10.33
CA ARG A 385 7.90 4.23 -11.53
C ARG A 385 8.05 5.05 -12.79
N ILE A 386 8.20 4.35 -13.90
CA ILE A 386 8.02 4.92 -15.23
C ILE A 386 6.56 5.39 -15.37
N PRO A 387 6.30 6.53 -16.04
CA PRO A 387 4.94 7.03 -16.19
C PRO A 387 4.00 5.98 -16.80
N ILE A 388 2.83 5.83 -16.18
CA ILE A 388 1.82 4.87 -16.64
C ILE A 388 1.43 5.20 -18.06
N GLY A 389 1.50 4.18 -18.91
CA GLY A 389 1.11 4.28 -20.29
C GLY A 389 2.24 4.57 -21.27
N VAL A 390 3.47 4.71 -20.79
CA VAL A 390 4.67 4.83 -21.63
C VAL A 390 5.76 3.84 -21.20
N GLU A 391 5.36 2.80 -20.46
CA GLU A 391 6.29 1.78 -20.01
C GLU A 391 6.96 1.10 -21.22
N PRO A 392 8.27 0.83 -21.16
CA PRO A 392 8.97 0.07 -22.19
C PRO A 392 8.61 -1.42 -22.11
N THR A 393 9.41 -2.29 -22.72
CA THR A 393 9.23 -3.72 -22.53
C THR A 393 9.34 -4.08 -21.03
N MET A 394 8.69 -5.18 -20.62
CA MET A 394 8.71 -5.63 -19.23
C MET A 394 10.15 -5.80 -18.68
N LEU A 395 11.08 -6.30 -19.48
CA LEU A 395 12.47 -6.48 -19.05
C LEU A 395 13.17 -5.14 -18.80
N GLU A 396 13.01 -4.17 -19.69
CA GLU A 396 13.56 -2.82 -19.50
C GLU A 396 12.93 -2.11 -18.29
N GLN A 397 11.62 -2.30 -18.06
CA GLN A 397 10.94 -1.78 -16.87
C GLN A 397 11.50 -2.42 -15.58
N LEU A 398 11.76 -3.73 -15.58
CA LEU A 398 12.39 -4.43 -14.46
C LEU A 398 13.81 -3.92 -14.19
N GLU A 399 14.63 -3.72 -15.21
CA GLU A 399 15.99 -3.16 -15.06
C GLU A 399 16.00 -1.77 -14.41
N VAL A 400 14.99 -0.94 -14.68
CA VAL A 400 14.82 0.36 -14.02
C VAL A 400 14.40 0.15 -12.56
N ASN A 401 13.41 -0.70 -12.31
CA ASN A 401 12.89 -0.94 -10.96
C ASN A 401 13.95 -1.51 -10.02
N GLU A 402 14.79 -2.42 -10.49
CA GLU A 402 15.89 -3.03 -9.73
C GLU A 402 16.89 -1.97 -9.19
N LYS A 403 17.07 -0.86 -9.89
CA LYS A 403 17.92 0.26 -9.45
C LYS A 403 17.30 1.08 -8.31
N PHE A 404 15.98 1.14 -8.23
CA PHE A 404 15.27 2.01 -7.28
C PHE A 404 14.64 1.29 -6.10
N HIS A 405 14.21 0.03 -6.24
CA HIS A 405 13.57 -0.71 -5.18
C HIS A 405 14.39 -0.82 -3.88
N PRO A 406 15.73 -0.94 -3.91
CA PRO A 406 16.54 -0.98 -2.70
C PRO A 406 16.45 0.27 -1.80
N TYR A 407 16.09 1.45 -2.34
CA TYR A 407 15.93 2.65 -1.54
C TYR A 407 14.74 2.61 -0.57
N PHE A 408 13.77 1.70 -0.76
CA PHE A 408 12.48 1.76 -0.12
C PHE A 408 12.21 0.60 0.85
N PRO A 409 12.81 0.58 2.04
CA PRO A 409 12.58 -0.49 3.01
C PRO A 409 11.12 -0.62 3.45
N THR A 410 10.36 0.48 3.53
CA THR A 410 8.94 0.42 3.87
C THR A 410 8.03 0.09 2.69
N GLY A 411 8.57 -0.06 1.50
CA GLY A 411 7.85 -0.60 0.36
C GLY A 411 7.90 0.26 -0.89
N THR A 412 7.92 -0.45 -1.96
CA THR A 412 7.72 -0.02 -3.35
C THR A 412 7.21 -1.21 -4.12
N GLY A 413 6.64 -0.99 -5.27
CA GLY A 413 6.24 -2.07 -6.16
C GLY A 413 5.84 -1.55 -7.53
N ASP A 414 5.88 -2.42 -8.51
CA ASP A 414 5.36 -2.13 -9.84
C ASP A 414 4.33 -3.16 -10.28
N ILE A 415 3.64 -2.88 -11.36
CA ILE A 415 2.51 -3.66 -11.82
C ILE A 415 2.72 -4.03 -13.28
N PHE A 416 2.71 -5.34 -13.56
CA PHE A 416 2.90 -5.86 -14.89
C PHE A 416 1.58 -6.35 -15.47
N LYS A 417 1.24 -5.85 -16.65
CA LYS A 417 0.07 -6.31 -17.40
C LYS A 417 0.47 -7.49 -18.28
N PHE A 418 -0.31 -8.55 -18.21
CA PHE A 418 -0.10 -9.75 -19.00
C PHE A 418 -1.24 -9.96 -20.02
N GLU A 419 -0.90 -10.58 -21.14
CA GLU A 419 -1.85 -11.06 -22.13
C GLU A 419 -2.30 -12.50 -21.82
N GLU A 420 -3.42 -12.94 -22.38
CA GLU A 420 -3.97 -14.29 -22.15
C GLU A 420 -3.00 -15.42 -22.57
N THR A 421 -2.05 -15.14 -23.46
CA THR A 421 -1.01 -16.09 -23.88
C THR A 421 -0.17 -16.61 -22.69
N TYR A 422 0.01 -15.79 -21.68
CA TYR A 422 0.77 -16.15 -20.46
C TYR A 422 0.04 -17.18 -19.58
N LEU A 423 -1.27 -17.36 -19.72
CA LEU A 423 -2.00 -18.46 -19.06
C LEU A 423 -1.48 -19.85 -19.45
N LYS A 424 -0.82 -19.97 -20.61
CA LYS A 424 -0.24 -21.22 -21.10
C LYS A 424 1.21 -21.45 -20.65
N THR A 425 1.84 -20.42 -20.10
CA THR A 425 3.27 -20.42 -19.73
C THR A 425 3.51 -19.74 -18.38
N PRO A 426 2.83 -20.13 -17.30
CA PRO A 426 3.02 -19.52 -15.99
C PRO A 426 4.46 -19.69 -15.46
N ASP A 427 5.16 -20.75 -15.86
CA ASP A 427 6.60 -20.97 -15.54
C ASP A 427 7.48 -19.83 -16.03
N ALA A 428 7.16 -19.20 -17.17
CA ALA A 428 7.92 -18.07 -17.67
C ALA A 428 7.81 -16.88 -16.72
N ILE A 429 6.60 -16.61 -16.18
CA ILE A 429 6.38 -15.53 -15.20
C ILE A 429 7.12 -15.84 -13.90
N LEU A 430 7.04 -17.07 -13.40
CA LEU A 430 7.78 -17.47 -12.19
C LEU A 430 9.29 -17.30 -12.38
N SER A 431 9.82 -17.64 -13.55
CA SER A 431 11.24 -17.45 -13.89
C SER A 431 11.63 -15.96 -13.89
N ILE A 432 10.77 -15.09 -14.41
CA ILE A 432 10.97 -13.63 -14.38
C ILE A 432 10.98 -13.13 -12.93
N ILE A 433 10.02 -13.55 -12.10
CA ILE A 433 9.96 -13.17 -10.67
C ILE A 433 11.23 -13.59 -9.95
N LYS A 434 11.69 -14.84 -10.14
CA LYS A 434 12.92 -15.36 -9.54
C LYS A 434 14.14 -14.52 -9.93
N GLY A 435 14.30 -14.25 -11.23
CA GLY A 435 15.43 -13.45 -11.74
C GLY A 435 15.42 -12.02 -11.21
N SER A 436 14.28 -11.37 -11.24
CA SER A 436 14.13 -9.98 -10.76
C SER A 436 14.37 -9.86 -9.25
N PHE A 437 13.95 -10.85 -8.45
CA PHE A 437 14.19 -10.84 -7.00
C PHE A 437 15.69 -11.01 -6.67
N GLN A 438 16.42 -11.82 -7.45
CA GLN A 438 17.88 -11.94 -7.32
C GLN A 438 18.60 -10.62 -7.63
N ASN A 439 18.03 -9.80 -8.50
CA ASN A 439 18.58 -8.50 -8.90
C ASN A 439 18.11 -7.32 -8.04
N GLY A 440 17.32 -7.56 -6.98
CA GLY A 440 16.93 -6.51 -6.04
C GLY A 440 15.52 -5.95 -6.21
N LEU A 441 14.67 -6.55 -7.06
CA LEU A 441 13.26 -6.22 -7.08
C LEU A 441 12.63 -6.60 -5.73
N ARG A 442 11.88 -5.68 -5.12
CA ARG A 442 11.25 -5.88 -3.80
C ARG A 442 9.90 -6.54 -3.88
N TYR A 443 9.09 -6.13 -4.85
CA TYR A 443 7.68 -6.51 -4.94
C TYR A 443 7.24 -6.58 -6.39
N PHE A 444 6.55 -7.66 -6.74
CA PHE A 444 6.04 -7.92 -8.07
C PHE A 444 4.53 -8.11 -8.03
N SER A 445 3.81 -7.41 -8.88
CA SER A 445 2.36 -7.56 -9.05
C SER A 445 2.00 -7.71 -10.52
N GLY A 446 0.99 -8.52 -10.81
CA GLY A 446 0.53 -8.72 -12.17
C GLY A 446 -0.98 -8.89 -12.27
N TYR A 447 -1.52 -8.72 -13.46
CA TYR A 447 -2.93 -9.00 -13.76
C TYR A 447 -3.13 -9.20 -15.28
N LEU A 448 -4.22 -9.88 -15.65
CA LEU A 448 -4.68 -9.93 -17.03
C LEU A 448 -5.63 -8.77 -17.32
N GLU A 449 -5.50 -8.17 -18.50
CA GLU A 449 -6.29 -7.01 -18.91
C GLU A 449 -7.80 -7.24 -18.86
N ASN A 450 -8.26 -8.42 -19.25
CA ASN A 450 -9.69 -8.73 -19.39
C ASN A 450 -10.40 -9.08 -18.08
N ASN A 451 -9.69 -9.17 -16.96
CA ASN A 451 -10.30 -9.49 -15.67
C ASN A 451 -11.16 -8.34 -15.13
N ASP A 452 -12.21 -8.68 -14.35
CA ASP A 452 -12.99 -7.69 -13.59
C ASP A 452 -12.18 -7.13 -12.42
N VAL A 453 -11.48 -8.00 -11.68
CA VAL A 453 -10.57 -7.59 -10.61
C VAL A 453 -9.25 -7.17 -11.23
N VAL A 454 -8.89 -5.91 -11.07
CA VAL A 454 -7.66 -5.32 -11.63
C VAL A 454 -6.93 -4.48 -10.57
N ARG A 455 -5.65 -4.23 -10.83
CA ARG A 455 -4.80 -3.44 -9.95
C ARG A 455 -4.67 -2.02 -10.53
N VAL A 456 -5.07 -1.02 -9.75
CA VAL A 456 -4.96 0.40 -10.15
C VAL A 456 -3.53 0.89 -9.89
N THR A 457 -3.15 0.94 -8.65
CA THR A 457 -1.80 1.34 -8.23
C THR A 457 -1.25 0.30 -7.25
N GLY A 458 -1.44 0.45 -5.96
CA GLY A 458 -1.09 -0.55 -4.95
C GLY A 458 -2.30 -1.34 -4.43
N TYR A 459 -3.49 -1.08 -4.94
CA TYR A 459 -4.74 -1.67 -4.48
C TYR A 459 -5.55 -2.28 -5.63
N LEU A 460 -6.52 -3.12 -5.27
CA LEU A 460 -7.40 -3.83 -6.20
C LEU A 460 -8.78 -3.18 -6.25
N VAL A 461 -9.36 -3.16 -7.43
CA VAL A 461 -10.74 -2.74 -7.68
C VAL A 461 -11.43 -3.70 -8.64
N LYS A 462 -12.76 -3.67 -8.66
CA LYS A 462 -13.56 -4.28 -9.73
C LYS A 462 -13.94 -3.22 -10.76
N LYS A 463 -13.70 -3.49 -12.04
CA LYS A 463 -14.17 -2.63 -13.14
C LYS A 463 -15.68 -2.41 -13.04
N SER A 464 -16.43 -3.47 -12.73
CA SER A 464 -17.89 -3.43 -12.52
C SER A 464 -18.32 -2.48 -11.38
N GLU A 465 -17.52 -2.31 -10.31
CA GLU A 465 -17.79 -1.33 -9.25
C GLU A 465 -17.49 0.10 -9.72
N ILE A 466 -16.42 0.30 -10.49
CA ILE A 466 -16.10 1.61 -11.11
C ILE A 466 -17.21 2.06 -12.07
N GLU A 467 -17.76 1.13 -12.87
CA GLU A 467 -18.89 1.41 -13.77
C GLU A 467 -20.15 1.86 -13.00
N LYS A 468 -20.40 1.27 -11.82
CA LYS A 468 -21.49 1.75 -10.95
C LYS A 468 -21.30 3.20 -10.54
N LEU A 469 -20.09 3.59 -10.11
CA LEU A 469 -19.79 4.96 -9.74
C LEU A 469 -19.97 5.91 -10.93
N ARG A 470 -19.44 5.55 -12.12
CA ARG A 470 -19.64 6.31 -13.37
C ARG A 470 -21.12 6.48 -13.72
N ALA A 471 -21.94 5.47 -13.41
CA ALA A 471 -23.38 5.52 -13.56
C ALA A 471 -24.12 6.22 -12.39
N LYS A 472 -23.40 6.90 -11.47
CA LYS A 472 -23.93 7.55 -10.26
C LYS A 472 -24.72 6.60 -9.36
N LYS A 473 -24.27 5.35 -9.25
CA LYS A 473 -24.84 4.33 -8.35
C LYS A 473 -23.90 4.07 -7.19
N GLN A 474 -24.43 3.57 -6.11
CA GLN A 474 -23.65 3.16 -4.94
C GLN A 474 -22.69 2.03 -5.28
N SER A 475 -21.46 2.14 -4.82
CA SER A 475 -20.44 1.11 -4.83
C SER A 475 -20.11 0.69 -3.40
N LEU A 476 -19.93 -0.61 -3.20
CA LEU A 476 -19.58 -1.15 -1.89
C LEU A 476 -18.08 -1.05 -1.61
N ASN A 477 -17.25 -1.41 -2.60
CA ASN A 477 -15.80 -1.41 -2.48
C ASN A 477 -15.25 0.00 -2.67
N ASN A 478 -14.44 0.46 -1.72
CA ASN A 478 -13.84 1.78 -1.72
C ASN A 478 -12.34 1.74 -1.52
N VAL A 479 -11.70 2.78 -1.97
CA VAL A 479 -10.36 3.21 -1.57
C VAL A 479 -10.47 4.24 -0.43
N THR A 480 -9.36 4.88 -0.07
CA THR A 480 -9.34 5.98 0.92
C THR A 480 -10.32 7.10 0.62
N VAL A 481 -10.80 7.18 -0.61
CA VAL A 481 -11.78 8.17 -1.05
C VAL A 481 -13.10 7.48 -1.34
N PHE A 482 -14.19 8.12 -0.95
CA PHE A 482 -15.54 7.60 -1.07
C PHE A 482 -16.31 8.34 -2.16
N GLY A 483 -17.36 7.70 -2.66
CA GLY A 483 -18.32 8.32 -3.54
C GLY A 483 -17.76 8.71 -4.91
N MET A 484 -18.20 9.85 -5.44
CA MET A 484 -17.76 10.33 -6.76
C MET A 484 -16.25 10.59 -6.83
N GLY A 485 -15.63 10.97 -5.73
CA GLY A 485 -14.16 11.13 -5.68
C GLY A 485 -13.38 9.86 -5.97
N ALA A 486 -13.98 8.67 -5.77
CA ALA A 486 -13.34 7.39 -6.13
C ALA A 486 -13.27 7.15 -7.66
N GLN A 487 -14.04 7.92 -8.47
CA GLN A 487 -13.96 7.86 -9.92
C GLN A 487 -12.62 8.40 -10.43
N ASP A 488 -12.09 9.41 -9.76
CA ASP A 488 -10.82 10.03 -10.14
C ASP A 488 -9.67 9.02 -9.97
N GLY A 489 -9.72 8.13 -8.97
CA GLY A 489 -8.77 7.03 -8.78
C GLY A 489 -8.77 5.98 -9.91
N ALA A 490 -9.79 5.97 -10.76
CA ALA A 490 -9.87 5.07 -11.91
C ALA A 490 -9.13 5.57 -13.16
N HIS A 491 -8.69 6.83 -13.22
CA HIS A 491 -7.97 7.38 -14.39
C HIS A 491 -6.68 6.62 -14.72
N ALA A 492 -6.04 6.02 -13.72
CA ALA A 492 -4.88 5.16 -13.96
C ALA A 492 -5.23 3.92 -14.81
N LEU A 493 -6.46 3.39 -14.70
CA LEU A 493 -6.94 2.30 -15.54
C LEU A 493 -7.14 2.78 -16.98
N ASP A 494 -7.77 3.93 -17.17
CA ASP A 494 -8.04 4.48 -18.50
C ASP A 494 -6.72 4.74 -19.24
N ARG A 495 -5.70 5.25 -18.59
CA ARG A 495 -4.36 5.43 -19.17
C ARG A 495 -3.70 4.12 -19.59
N ARG A 496 -3.89 3.04 -18.84
CA ARG A 496 -3.35 1.71 -19.19
C ARG A 496 -4.08 1.03 -20.33
N VAL A 497 -5.36 1.30 -20.51
CA VAL A 497 -6.18 0.72 -21.59
C VAL A 497 -5.93 1.37 -22.96
N GLN A 498 -5.58 2.66 -23.01
CA GLN A 498 -5.42 3.42 -24.25
C GLN A 498 -4.25 2.99 -25.15
N HIS A 499 -3.31 2.15 -24.66
CA HIS A 499 -2.13 1.76 -25.44
C HIS A 499 -2.39 0.74 -26.56
N HIS A 500 -3.51 0.01 -26.56
CA HIS A 500 -3.79 -0.99 -27.58
C HIS A 500 -4.41 -0.43 -28.86
N GLU A 501 -4.97 0.77 -28.83
CA GLU A 501 -5.57 1.38 -30.04
C GLU A 501 -4.52 2.04 -30.95
N GLU A 502 -3.38 2.46 -30.42
CA GLU A 502 -2.32 3.10 -31.22
C GLU A 502 -1.32 2.12 -31.85
N SER A 503 -1.26 0.86 -31.41
CA SER A 503 -0.36 -0.16 -31.98
C SER A 503 -0.98 -0.98 -33.10
N ALA A 504 -2.25 -0.76 -33.43
CA ALA A 504 -2.99 -1.44 -34.51
C ALA A 504 -3.21 -0.57 -35.75
N GLY A 505 -2.52 0.59 -35.86
CA GLY A 505 -2.57 1.51 -36.99
C GLY A 505 -1.30 1.48 -37.84
#